data_673233c2c61d2afee8a6ce9055feb7a7
#
_entry.id   673233c2c61d2afee8a6ce9055feb7a7
#
_cell.length_a   1.000
_cell.length_b   1.000
_cell.length_c   1.000
_cell.angle_alpha   90.00
_cell.angle_beta   90.00
_cell.angle_gamma   90.00
#
_symmetry.space_group_name_H-M   'P 1'
#
loop_
_entity.id
_entity.type
_entity.pdbx_description
1 polymer ?
#
loop_
_entity_poly.entity_id
_entity_poly.type
_entity_poly.pdbx_seq_one_letter_code
_entity_poly.pdbx_strand_id
1 'polypeptide(L)'
;MNLLPVLQTGKLIVLCGTDSARTESMTLIAELGLRGPVTILDGGNRYQPRRVALLLGRKTADIRTAVNRLFGRRAFTCYEMNTLLGSTPSLSYPCVILDLLNTFYDDHVPIHEAERLLKSCLEQIQRLQLSAPVVVTLAPPLAIERALLVERVCDRADHLLHIAPSVSSVSQLPLFP
;
A
#
# COMPACT_ATOMS: atom_id res chain seq x y z
N MET A 1 6.42 1.32 13.98
CA MET A 1 5.89 -0.07 14.19
C MET A 1 6.74 -1.05 13.40
N ASN A 2 7.08 -2.24 13.92
CA ASN A 2 7.83 -3.23 13.16
C ASN A 2 6.86 -4.27 12.58
N LEU A 3 6.62 -4.21 11.27
CA LEU A 3 5.69 -5.11 10.56
C LEU A 3 6.35 -6.41 10.09
N LEU A 4 7.68 -6.49 10.15
CA LEU A 4 8.42 -7.62 9.59
C LEU A 4 8.06 -8.99 10.18
N PRO A 5 7.76 -9.13 11.49
CA PRO A 5 7.41 -10.42 12.08
C PRO A 5 6.09 -11.01 11.56
N VAL A 6 5.16 -10.18 11.09
CA VAL A 6 3.84 -10.62 10.59
C VAL A 6 3.84 -10.89 9.07
N LEU A 7 4.94 -10.58 8.37
CA LEU A 7 5.09 -10.83 6.95
C LEU A 7 5.39 -12.30 6.69
N GLN A 8 4.35 -13.06 6.40
CA GLN A 8 4.46 -14.48 6.07
C GLN A 8 3.77 -14.77 4.74
N THR A 9 4.32 -15.72 3.97
CA THR A 9 3.68 -16.24 2.76
C THR A 9 2.30 -16.79 3.10
N GLY A 10 1.33 -16.57 2.24
CA GLY A 10 -0.07 -16.93 2.48
C GLY A 10 -0.84 -15.92 3.33
N LYS A 11 -0.22 -14.81 3.74
CA LYS A 11 -0.87 -13.80 4.60
C LYS A 11 -1.10 -12.47 3.88
N LEU A 12 -2.31 -11.94 4.04
CA LEU A 12 -2.70 -10.60 3.65
C LEU A 12 -2.71 -9.69 4.89
N ILE A 13 -1.90 -8.65 4.85
CA ILE A 13 -1.83 -7.64 5.91
C ILE A 13 -2.44 -6.36 5.38
N VAL A 14 -3.45 -5.85 6.07
CA VAL A 14 -4.12 -4.60 5.73
C VAL A 14 -3.78 -3.52 6.75
N LEU A 15 -3.28 -2.39 6.27
CA LEU A 15 -2.94 -1.21 7.06
C LEU A 15 -3.97 -0.12 6.76
N CYS A 16 -4.83 0.18 7.73
CA CYS A 16 -5.82 1.24 7.64
C CYS A 16 -5.31 2.51 8.32
N GLY A 17 -5.35 3.62 7.63
CA GLY A 17 -4.96 4.92 8.18
C GLY A 17 -4.68 5.97 7.11
N THR A 18 -4.50 7.20 7.54
CA THR A 18 -4.20 8.34 6.68
C THR A 18 -2.68 8.50 6.49
N ASP A 19 -2.13 9.68 6.77
CA ASP A 19 -0.71 10.01 6.53
C ASP A 19 0.30 9.16 7.31
N SER A 20 -0.09 8.65 8.48
CA SER A 20 0.75 7.75 9.28
C SER A 20 0.90 6.38 8.63
N ALA A 21 -0.17 5.82 8.04
CA ALA A 21 -0.08 4.58 7.27
C ALA A 21 0.85 4.73 6.07
N ARG A 22 0.82 5.90 5.42
CA ARG A 22 1.75 6.25 4.33
C ARG A 22 3.21 6.28 4.80
N THR A 23 3.46 6.88 5.95
CA THR A 23 4.82 6.95 6.53
C THR A 23 5.36 5.57 6.87
N GLU A 24 4.54 4.74 7.51
CA GLU A 24 4.89 3.35 7.85
C GLU A 24 5.14 2.50 6.60
N SER A 25 4.34 2.69 5.54
CA SER A 25 4.51 1.98 4.27
C SER A 25 5.85 2.28 3.61
N MET A 26 6.29 3.55 3.60
CA MET A 26 7.60 3.91 3.03
C MET A 26 8.74 3.30 3.86
N THR A 27 8.58 3.25 5.18
CA THR A 27 9.54 2.61 6.08
C THR A 27 9.59 1.11 5.83
N LEU A 28 8.44 0.46 5.71
CA LEU A 28 8.35 -0.97 5.38
C LEU A 28 9.01 -1.30 4.02
N ILE A 29 8.73 -0.52 2.98
CA ILE A 29 9.33 -0.71 1.65
C ILE A 29 10.86 -0.60 1.73
N ALA A 30 11.39 0.37 2.48
CA ALA A 30 12.83 0.50 2.69
C ALA A 30 13.42 -0.72 3.41
N GLU A 31 12.78 -1.19 4.49
CA GLU A 31 13.20 -2.38 5.24
C GLU A 31 13.20 -3.66 4.38
N LEU A 32 12.19 -3.82 3.54
CA LEU A 32 12.09 -4.95 2.62
C LEU A 32 13.17 -4.86 1.53
N GLY A 33 13.40 -3.67 0.95
CA GLY A 33 14.41 -3.44 -0.08
C GLY A 33 15.85 -3.74 0.38
N LEU A 34 16.14 -3.61 1.68
CA LEU A 34 17.42 -4.04 2.26
C LEU A 34 17.59 -5.56 2.20
N ARG A 35 16.50 -6.32 2.25
CA ARG A 35 16.50 -7.79 2.34
C ARG A 35 16.39 -8.47 0.98
N GLY A 36 15.72 -7.84 0.02
CA GLY A 36 15.50 -8.45 -1.29
C GLY A 36 14.61 -7.63 -2.20
N PRO A 37 14.17 -8.23 -3.33
CA PRO A 37 13.23 -7.62 -4.26
C PRO A 37 11.88 -7.34 -3.59
N VAL A 38 11.20 -6.27 -4.06
CA VAL A 38 9.86 -5.86 -3.60
C VAL A 38 9.05 -5.37 -4.79
N THR A 39 7.85 -5.90 -4.97
CA THR A 39 6.86 -5.35 -5.89
C THR A 39 6.05 -4.27 -5.19
N ILE A 40 5.89 -3.12 -5.82
CA ILE A 40 5.12 -1.98 -5.29
C ILE A 40 4.07 -1.62 -6.33
N LEU A 41 2.79 -1.76 -5.96
CA LEU A 41 1.65 -1.37 -6.80
C LEU A 41 0.98 -0.15 -6.15
N ASP A 42 0.96 0.97 -6.85
CA ASP A 42 0.54 2.25 -6.29
C ASP A 42 -0.80 2.69 -6.89
N GLY A 43 -1.88 2.59 -6.13
CA GLY A 43 -3.23 3.03 -6.53
C GLY A 43 -3.56 4.45 -6.09
N GLY A 44 -2.81 5.02 -5.16
CA GLY A 44 -3.10 6.33 -4.57
C GLY A 44 -2.14 7.44 -4.99
N ASN A 45 -1.20 7.18 -5.90
CA ASN A 45 -0.09 8.09 -6.18
C ASN A 45 0.71 8.44 -4.90
N ARG A 46 0.96 7.43 -4.07
CA ARG A 46 1.56 7.59 -2.72
C ARG A 46 3.00 7.12 -2.65
N TYR A 47 3.47 6.32 -3.58
CA TYR A 47 4.85 5.89 -3.60
C TYR A 47 5.80 7.07 -3.80
N GLN A 48 6.72 7.24 -2.86
CA GLN A 48 7.70 8.32 -2.82
C GLN A 48 9.13 7.74 -2.90
N PRO A 49 9.67 7.47 -4.11
CA PRO A 49 10.98 6.84 -4.28
C PRO A 49 12.10 7.60 -3.57
N ARG A 50 12.08 8.95 -3.62
CA ARG A 50 13.06 9.80 -2.95
C ARG A 50 13.07 9.58 -1.43
N ARG A 51 11.89 9.48 -0.81
CA ARG A 51 11.76 9.24 0.63
C ARG A 51 12.31 7.86 1.00
N VAL A 52 11.98 6.84 0.22
CA VAL A 52 12.49 5.48 0.40
C VAL A 52 14.02 5.46 0.27
N ALA A 53 14.59 6.13 -0.75
CA ALA A 53 16.03 6.24 -0.93
C ALA A 53 16.72 6.93 0.28
N LEU A 54 16.12 7.98 0.84
CA LEU A 54 16.64 8.62 2.06
C LEU A 54 16.60 7.68 3.29
N LEU A 55 15.54 6.87 3.43
CA LEU A 55 15.45 5.88 4.50
C LEU A 55 16.48 4.77 4.33
N LEU A 56 16.71 4.32 3.11
CA LEU A 56 17.77 3.34 2.78
C LEU A 56 19.15 3.91 3.08
N GLY A 57 19.44 5.15 2.71
CA GLY A 57 20.74 5.80 2.95
C GLY A 57 21.13 5.92 4.42
N ARG A 58 20.15 5.88 5.33
CA ARG A 58 20.42 5.83 6.79
C ARG A 58 20.80 4.44 7.29
N LYS A 59 20.64 3.40 6.47
CA LYS A 59 20.77 1.99 6.87
C LYS A 59 21.80 1.21 6.07
N THR A 60 22.16 1.65 4.88
CA THR A 60 23.16 1.00 4.03
C THR A 60 23.99 2.02 3.25
N ALA A 61 25.27 1.69 3.04
CA ALA A 61 26.14 2.43 2.14
C ALA A 61 25.84 2.11 0.65
N ASP A 62 25.30 0.92 0.37
CA ASP A 62 24.94 0.48 -0.99
C ASP A 62 23.45 0.75 -1.27
N ILE A 63 23.12 2.04 -1.34
CA ILE A 63 21.75 2.52 -1.66
C ILE A 63 21.33 2.06 -3.06
N ARG A 64 22.26 2.04 -4.01
CA ARG A 64 21.98 1.73 -5.41
C ARG A 64 21.43 0.31 -5.56
N THR A 65 22.08 -0.67 -4.97
CA THR A 65 21.60 -2.05 -4.98
C THR A 65 20.24 -2.18 -4.31
N ALA A 66 20.03 -1.53 -3.15
CA ALA A 66 18.75 -1.59 -2.45
C ALA A 66 17.61 -0.94 -3.25
N VAL A 67 17.83 0.20 -3.91
CA VAL A 67 16.83 0.87 -4.76
C VAL A 67 16.51 0.04 -6.02
N ASN A 68 17.49 -0.61 -6.63
CA ASN A 68 17.29 -1.45 -7.82
C ASN A 68 16.46 -2.71 -7.55
N ARG A 69 16.19 -3.05 -6.30
CA ARG A 69 15.29 -4.15 -5.88
C ARG A 69 13.82 -3.72 -5.77
N LEU A 70 13.52 -2.44 -5.94
CA LEU A 70 12.18 -1.88 -5.76
C LEU A 70 11.49 -1.72 -7.12
N PHE A 71 10.51 -2.57 -7.41
CA PHE A 71 9.78 -2.59 -8.67
C PHE A 71 8.43 -1.90 -8.51
N GLY A 72 8.39 -0.58 -8.79
CA GLY A 72 7.19 0.24 -8.65
C GLY A 72 6.40 0.32 -9.96
N ARG A 73 5.08 0.09 -9.89
CA ARG A 73 4.10 0.31 -10.96
C ARG A 73 2.90 1.06 -10.38
N ARG A 74 2.21 1.83 -11.21
CA ARG A 74 1.11 2.70 -10.78
C ARG A 74 -0.13 2.51 -11.63
N ALA A 75 -1.30 2.66 -10.99
CA ALA A 75 -2.60 2.75 -11.62
C ALA A 75 -3.27 4.07 -11.23
N PHE A 76 -4.01 4.68 -12.15
CA PHE A 76 -4.72 5.95 -11.94
C PHE A 76 -6.23 5.77 -11.91
N THR A 77 -6.72 4.62 -12.36
CA THR A 77 -8.13 4.25 -12.35
C THR A 77 -8.33 2.86 -11.76
N CYS A 78 -9.55 2.55 -11.30
CA CYS A 78 -9.86 1.20 -10.79
C CYS A 78 -9.74 0.12 -11.88
N TYR A 79 -9.97 0.48 -13.15
CA TYR A 79 -9.77 -0.41 -14.30
C TYR A 79 -8.28 -0.74 -14.50
N GLU A 80 -7.43 0.28 -14.44
CA GLU A 80 -5.98 0.09 -14.50
C GLU A 80 -5.45 -0.70 -13.30
N MET A 81 -6.00 -0.47 -12.09
CA MET A 81 -5.63 -1.24 -10.90
C MET A 81 -5.96 -2.72 -11.07
N ASN A 82 -7.15 -3.04 -11.61
CA ASN A 82 -7.54 -4.41 -11.90
C ASN A 82 -6.60 -5.06 -12.93
N THR A 83 -6.28 -4.35 -14.01
CA THR A 83 -5.33 -4.81 -15.04
C THR A 83 -3.93 -4.99 -14.46
N LEU A 84 -3.48 -4.04 -13.62
CA LEU A 84 -2.18 -4.07 -12.99
C LEU A 84 -2.00 -5.29 -12.09
N LEU A 85 -2.99 -5.57 -11.24
CA LEU A 85 -3.00 -6.75 -10.37
C LEU A 85 -3.05 -8.05 -11.19
N GLY A 86 -3.90 -8.12 -12.22
CA GLY A 86 -4.01 -9.29 -13.09
C GLY A 86 -2.74 -9.59 -13.87
N SER A 87 -2.02 -8.56 -14.30
CA SER A 87 -0.74 -8.69 -15.04
C SER A 87 0.49 -8.86 -14.15
N THR A 88 0.34 -8.71 -12.83
CA THR A 88 1.46 -8.90 -11.89
C THR A 88 1.69 -10.41 -11.70
N PRO A 89 2.89 -10.93 -11.99
CA PRO A 89 3.18 -12.35 -11.81
C PRO A 89 3.22 -12.72 -10.32
N SER A 90 2.94 -14.00 -10.02
CA SER A 90 3.16 -14.54 -8.68
C SER A 90 4.66 -14.75 -8.46
N LEU A 91 5.23 -13.96 -7.57
CA LEU A 91 6.67 -13.94 -7.28
C LEU A 91 6.88 -14.35 -5.82
N SER A 92 8.07 -14.89 -5.53
CA SER A 92 8.43 -15.36 -4.18
C SER A 92 8.92 -14.24 -3.25
N TYR A 93 8.67 -12.98 -3.57
CA TYR A 93 9.06 -11.83 -2.75
C TYR A 93 7.89 -10.88 -2.51
N PRO A 94 7.94 -10.07 -1.44
CA PRO A 94 6.81 -9.28 -0.97
C PRO A 94 6.20 -8.36 -2.02
N CYS A 95 4.86 -8.23 -1.98
CA CYS A 95 4.09 -7.26 -2.74
C CYS A 95 3.45 -6.25 -1.79
N VAL A 96 3.70 -4.95 -2.02
CA VAL A 96 3.10 -3.85 -1.27
C VAL A 96 2.17 -3.06 -2.20
N ILE A 97 0.88 -3.03 -1.87
CA ILE A 97 -0.15 -2.32 -2.63
C ILE A 97 -0.52 -1.07 -1.85
N LEU A 98 -0.20 0.09 -2.40
CA LEU A 98 -0.40 1.38 -1.74
C LEU A 98 -1.75 1.98 -2.14
N ASP A 99 -2.55 2.31 -1.12
CA ASP A 99 -3.85 2.97 -1.24
C ASP A 99 -4.73 2.35 -2.32
N LEU A 100 -4.92 1.01 -2.23
CA LEU A 100 -5.67 0.20 -3.19
C LEU A 100 -6.99 0.84 -3.62
N LEU A 101 -7.76 1.34 -2.64
CA LEU A 101 -9.11 1.85 -2.88
C LEU A 101 -9.16 3.30 -3.39
N ASN A 102 -8.06 4.03 -3.42
CA ASN A 102 -8.09 5.43 -3.83
C ASN A 102 -8.65 5.60 -5.26
N THR A 103 -8.32 4.69 -6.16
CA THR A 103 -8.85 4.68 -7.54
C THR A 103 -10.32 4.23 -7.62
N PHE A 104 -10.85 3.61 -6.57
CA PHE A 104 -12.24 3.16 -6.47
C PHE A 104 -13.16 4.21 -5.84
N TYR A 105 -12.58 5.32 -5.34
CA TYR A 105 -13.32 6.43 -4.74
C TYR A 105 -13.76 7.49 -5.77
N ASP A 106 -13.49 7.25 -7.06
CA ASP A 106 -13.93 8.12 -8.15
C ASP A 106 -15.46 8.06 -8.29
N ASP A 107 -16.13 9.19 -8.10
CA ASP A 107 -17.60 9.31 -8.15
C ASP A 107 -18.16 9.06 -9.56
N HIS A 108 -17.34 9.16 -10.61
CA HIS A 108 -17.75 8.83 -11.98
C HIS A 108 -17.88 7.32 -12.22
N VAL A 109 -17.34 6.50 -11.33
CA VAL A 109 -17.50 5.05 -11.42
C VAL A 109 -18.69 4.61 -10.56
N PRO A 110 -19.74 4.01 -11.16
CA PRO A 110 -20.88 3.51 -10.40
C PRO A 110 -20.45 2.51 -9.31
N ILE A 111 -21.09 2.55 -8.15
CA ILE A 111 -20.68 1.73 -6.99
C ILE A 111 -20.69 0.22 -7.33
N HIS A 112 -21.68 -0.27 -8.06
CA HIS A 112 -21.75 -1.67 -8.45
C HIS A 112 -20.59 -2.11 -9.34
N GLU A 113 -20.09 -1.20 -10.20
CA GLU A 113 -18.93 -1.45 -11.05
C GLU A 113 -17.65 -1.42 -10.23
N ALA A 114 -17.52 -0.48 -9.29
CA ALA A 114 -16.40 -0.46 -8.33
C ALA A 114 -16.35 -1.74 -7.50
N GLU A 115 -17.49 -2.24 -7.01
CA GLU A 115 -17.57 -3.52 -6.27
C GLU A 115 -17.16 -4.71 -7.14
N ARG A 116 -17.63 -4.77 -8.39
CA ARG A 116 -17.28 -5.83 -9.34
C ARG A 116 -15.77 -5.87 -9.60
N LEU A 117 -15.17 -4.71 -9.87
CA LEU A 117 -13.72 -4.59 -10.10
C LEU A 117 -12.94 -4.91 -8.83
N LEU A 118 -13.39 -4.44 -7.65
CA LEU A 118 -12.74 -4.75 -6.38
C LEU A 118 -12.73 -6.25 -6.10
N LYS A 119 -13.85 -6.94 -6.37
CA LYS A 119 -13.92 -8.42 -6.24
C LYS A 119 -12.83 -9.08 -7.08
N SER A 120 -12.68 -8.69 -8.34
CA SER A 120 -11.62 -9.19 -9.22
C SER A 120 -10.22 -8.87 -8.67
N CYS A 121 -10.01 -7.65 -8.17
CA CYS A 121 -8.74 -7.27 -7.53
C CYS A 121 -8.41 -8.15 -6.31
N LEU A 122 -9.40 -8.44 -5.47
CA LEU A 122 -9.22 -9.30 -4.29
C LEU A 122 -8.87 -10.74 -4.67
N GLU A 123 -9.44 -11.27 -5.74
CA GLU A 123 -9.07 -12.58 -6.30
C GLU A 123 -7.60 -12.60 -6.76
N GLN A 124 -7.12 -11.52 -7.40
CA GLN A 124 -5.73 -11.40 -7.80
C GLN A 124 -4.79 -11.23 -6.58
N ILE A 125 -5.20 -10.47 -5.58
CA ILE A 125 -4.46 -10.33 -4.31
C ILE A 125 -4.33 -11.70 -3.64
N GLN A 126 -5.40 -12.49 -3.59
CA GLN A 126 -5.37 -13.84 -3.06
C GLN A 126 -4.39 -14.75 -3.83
N ARG A 127 -4.35 -14.65 -5.15
CA ARG A 127 -3.37 -15.36 -5.99
C ARG A 127 -1.93 -14.96 -5.65
N LEU A 128 -1.65 -13.67 -5.48
CA LEU A 128 -0.32 -13.17 -5.13
C LEU A 128 0.11 -13.61 -3.72
N GLN A 129 -0.81 -13.58 -2.76
CA GLN A 129 -0.52 -13.94 -1.36
C GLN A 129 -0.13 -15.42 -1.20
N LEU A 130 -0.60 -16.31 -2.07
CA LEU A 130 -0.20 -17.72 -2.04
C LEU A 130 1.32 -17.94 -2.26
N SER A 131 1.98 -17.00 -2.93
CA SER A 131 3.40 -17.10 -3.28
C SER A 131 4.31 -16.24 -2.39
N ALA A 132 3.80 -15.13 -1.84
CA ALA A 132 4.55 -14.20 -1.02
C ALA A 132 3.64 -13.39 -0.09
N PRO A 133 4.17 -12.76 0.98
CA PRO A 133 3.36 -11.86 1.80
C PRO A 133 2.89 -10.67 0.98
N VAL A 134 1.61 -10.31 1.17
CA VAL A 134 1.01 -9.12 0.56
C VAL A 134 0.59 -8.13 1.63
N VAL A 135 0.99 -6.88 1.44
CA VAL A 135 0.59 -5.75 2.29
C VAL A 135 -0.25 -4.80 1.48
N VAL A 136 -1.43 -4.45 1.96
CA VAL A 136 -2.33 -3.47 1.36
C VAL A 136 -2.49 -2.29 2.30
N THR A 137 -2.35 -1.07 1.81
CA THR A 137 -2.72 0.11 2.58
C THR A 137 -4.05 0.67 2.11
N LEU A 138 -4.85 1.16 3.05
CA LEU A 138 -6.16 1.76 2.83
C LEU A 138 -6.23 3.11 3.52
N ALA A 139 -6.68 4.13 2.79
CA ALA A 139 -7.19 5.35 3.36
C ALA A 139 -8.73 5.27 3.46
N PRO A 140 -9.35 5.88 4.47
CA PRO A 140 -10.81 5.93 4.55
C PRO A 140 -11.38 6.75 3.39
N PRO A 141 -12.57 6.37 2.85
CA PRO A 141 -13.24 7.15 1.83
C PRO A 141 -13.78 8.45 2.41
N LEU A 142 -13.91 9.48 1.58
CA LEU A 142 -14.62 10.71 1.93
C LEU A 142 -16.15 10.49 1.88
N ALA A 143 -16.63 9.73 0.91
CA ALA A 143 -18.04 9.41 0.73
C ALA A 143 -18.41 8.14 1.51
N ILE A 144 -19.42 8.23 2.37
CA ILE A 144 -19.88 7.12 3.22
C ILE A 144 -20.38 5.92 2.40
N GLU A 145 -20.93 6.17 1.22
CA GLU A 145 -21.43 5.15 0.28
C GLU A 145 -20.33 4.19 -0.19
N ARG A 146 -19.06 4.63 -0.10
CA ARG A 146 -17.89 3.84 -0.48
C ARG A 146 -17.25 3.09 0.72
N ALA A 147 -17.79 3.26 1.92
CA ALA A 147 -17.27 2.59 3.14
C ALA A 147 -17.30 1.06 3.00
N LEU A 148 -18.33 0.53 2.33
CA LEU A 148 -18.47 -0.91 2.06
C LEU A 148 -17.24 -1.50 1.34
N LEU A 149 -16.58 -0.72 0.47
CA LEU A 149 -15.37 -1.17 -0.24
C LEU A 149 -14.23 -1.45 0.75
N VAL A 150 -14.10 -0.62 1.81
CA VAL A 150 -13.10 -0.82 2.87
C VAL A 150 -13.41 -2.10 3.64
N GLU A 151 -14.67 -2.31 4.04
CA GLU A 151 -15.11 -3.51 4.74
C GLU A 151 -14.77 -4.78 3.95
N ARG A 152 -15.04 -4.79 2.63
CA ARG A 152 -14.72 -5.91 1.74
C ARG A 152 -13.23 -6.27 1.73
N VAL A 153 -12.34 -5.28 1.82
CA VAL A 153 -10.88 -5.55 1.88
C VAL A 153 -10.49 -6.02 3.28
N CYS A 154 -11.02 -5.39 4.32
CA CYS A 154 -10.74 -5.75 5.71
C CYS A 154 -11.18 -7.18 6.03
N ASP A 155 -12.33 -7.63 5.51
CA ASP A 155 -12.85 -9.00 5.69
C ASP A 155 -11.93 -10.08 5.11
N ARG A 156 -11.02 -9.72 4.19
CA ARG A 156 -10.05 -10.64 3.60
C ARG A 156 -8.70 -10.63 4.30
N ALA A 157 -8.50 -9.71 5.25
CA ALA A 157 -7.22 -9.56 5.94
C ALA A 157 -6.97 -10.69 6.95
N ASP A 158 -5.79 -11.29 6.90
CA ASP A 158 -5.29 -12.15 7.98
C ASP A 158 -4.84 -11.30 9.18
N HIS A 159 -4.30 -10.11 8.90
CA HIS A 159 -3.91 -9.13 9.91
C HIS A 159 -4.41 -7.74 9.51
N LEU A 160 -5.26 -7.16 10.35
CA LEU A 160 -5.78 -5.80 10.19
C LEU A 160 -5.14 -4.89 11.24
N LEU A 161 -4.48 -3.83 10.79
CA LEU A 161 -3.77 -2.89 11.63
C LEU A 161 -4.26 -1.47 11.38
N HIS A 162 -4.79 -0.83 12.41
CA HIS A 162 -5.19 0.57 12.37
C HIS A 162 -4.03 1.44 12.83
N ILE A 163 -3.58 2.33 11.96
CA ILE A 163 -2.49 3.26 12.24
C ILE A 163 -3.09 4.61 12.60
N ALA A 164 -3.00 4.96 13.88
CA ALA A 164 -3.47 6.24 14.36
C ALA A 164 -2.71 7.40 13.69
N PRO A 165 -3.36 8.55 13.43
CA PRO A 165 -2.68 9.72 12.92
C PRO A 165 -1.57 10.13 13.90
N SER A 166 -0.34 10.33 13.38
CA SER A 166 0.73 10.91 14.18
C SER A 166 0.32 12.34 14.54
N VAL A 167 0.18 12.61 15.82
CA VAL A 167 0.00 13.98 16.33
C VAL A 167 1.33 14.70 16.11
N SER A 168 1.53 15.23 14.92
CA SER A 168 2.56 16.24 14.69
C SER A 168 2.05 17.51 15.30
N SER A 169 2.45 17.80 16.53
CA SER A 169 2.34 19.14 17.10
C SER A 169 3.26 20.07 16.31
N VAL A 170 2.79 20.52 15.14
CA VAL A 170 3.36 21.68 14.49
C VAL A 170 2.87 22.88 15.28
N SER A 171 3.62 23.24 16.31
CA SER A 171 3.58 24.57 16.90
C SER A 171 3.99 25.53 15.77
N GLN A 172 3.01 26.11 15.08
CA GLN A 172 3.25 27.27 14.23
C GLN A 172 3.63 28.42 15.15
N LEU A 173 4.93 28.68 15.25
CA LEU A 173 5.40 29.95 15.75
C LEU A 173 4.91 31.02 14.77
N PRO A 174 4.28 32.15 15.26
CA PRO A 174 3.91 33.25 14.39
C PRO A 174 5.17 33.80 13.71
N LEU A 175 5.12 33.95 12.40
CA LEU A 175 6.25 34.36 11.55
C LEU A 175 6.56 35.86 11.65
N PHE A 176 5.77 36.63 12.44
CA PHE A 176 5.97 38.08 12.64
C PHE A 176 5.66 38.48 14.09
N PRO A 177 6.49 39.40 14.66
CA PRO A 177 6.23 39.98 15.94
C PRO A 177 5.04 40.96 15.90
#